data_8798314b5f41cf7197c14ddc02f2259c
#
_entry.id   8798314b5f41cf7197c14ddc02f2259c
#
_cell.length_a   1.000
_cell.length_b   1.000
_cell.length_c   1.000
_cell.angle_alpha   90.00
_cell.angle_beta   90.00
_cell.angle_gamma   90.00
#
_symmetry.space_group_name_H-M   'P 1'
#
loop_
_entity.id
_entity.type
_entity.pdbx_description
1 polymer ?
#
loop_
_entity_poly.entity_id
_entity_poly.type
_entity_poly.pdbx_seq_one_letter_code
_entity_poly.pdbx_strand_id
1 'polypeptide(L)'
;MADAQPNPNGLQISGGAAIMAPVSAFPNGVPGNAIIVIPMAKPSDELKEKLNAGPTALTVEQMWQLLGFNGPAVQVQDEQGRPIAIGLEDLLAGLDKHWQESQDDLQRGRIYAQELMKYGRLQRAEQVLSKLVAKGGTGDDWLALGVTQLQQKKLDKAEGTLKGAQNLLKQNPYPALHLAKLYAEKEEKDKEREMVEKALEIDPNSVDGWAYLFQTVRRDADAEKAIAELEALSDKRKAAAAYVAIQGFYANDEETLDKAVTYAKKGAEKYPDDALMLLCLSALYGQKGDLEAVVRLLAPHEAKMTRDVRLANNYFEALFQSRQIEKVTKLLNALAGAANKDVKQFAIERSRVVAQFLQQQQQQLAGAAGAGQPQRKA
;
A
#
# COMPACT_ATOMS: atom_id res chain seq x y z
N MET A 1 -44.31 9.49 -12.37
CA MET A 1 -43.14 9.34 -11.53
C MET A 1 -42.15 8.53 -12.36
N ALA A 2 -41.18 9.18 -12.95
CA ALA A 2 -40.22 8.51 -13.82
C ALA A 2 -39.01 8.08 -12.95
N ASP A 3 -38.78 6.78 -12.89
CA ASP A 3 -37.63 6.18 -12.26
C ASP A 3 -36.37 6.69 -12.95
N ALA A 4 -35.58 7.49 -12.23
CA ALA A 4 -34.26 7.91 -12.69
C ALA A 4 -33.35 6.70 -12.66
N GLN A 5 -32.92 6.22 -13.82
CA GLN A 5 -31.87 5.21 -13.95
C GLN A 5 -30.56 5.73 -13.36
N PRO A 6 -29.78 4.91 -12.63
CA PRO A 6 -28.49 5.33 -12.08
C PRO A 6 -27.51 5.64 -13.21
N ASN A 7 -26.91 6.83 -13.14
CA ASN A 7 -25.86 7.26 -14.07
C ASN A 7 -24.61 6.40 -13.86
N PRO A 8 -24.11 5.65 -14.84
CA PRO A 8 -22.97 4.75 -14.68
C PRO A 8 -21.63 5.47 -14.48
N ASN A 9 -21.60 6.82 -14.55
CA ASN A 9 -20.39 7.63 -14.40
C ASN A 9 -20.28 8.36 -13.05
N GLY A 10 -21.02 7.94 -12.04
CA GLY A 10 -20.57 7.97 -10.69
C GLY A 10 -20.64 9.23 -9.86
N LEU A 11 -21.71 10.04 -9.89
CA LEU A 11 -22.09 10.88 -8.74
C LEU A 11 -23.46 10.43 -8.26
N GLN A 12 -23.53 9.76 -7.11
CA GLN A 12 -24.83 9.53 -6.45
C GLN A 12 -24.98 10.51 -5.28
N ILE A 13 -26.02 11.35 -5.34
CA ILE A 13 -26.45 12.17 -4.22
C ILE A 13 -27.63 11.43 -3.57
N SER A 14 -27.37 10.73 -2.46
CA SER A 14 -28.45 10.21 -1.61
C SER A 14 -28.69 11.18 -0.46
N GLY A 15 -29.98 11.48 -0.21
CA GLY A 15 -30.43 12.53 0.68
C GLY A 15 -29.78 12.53 2.05
N GLY A 16 -28.93 13.51 2.24
CA GLY A 16 -28.32 13.91 3.51
C GLY A 16 -26.99 13.27 3.81
N ALA A 17 -25.94 13.48 3.01
CA ALA A 17 -24.62 13.62 3.59
C ALA A 17 -23.38 13.10 2.83
N ALA A 18 -23.45 12.46 1.67
CA ALA A 18 -22.20 12.02 1.03
C ALA A 18 -22.20 12.28 -0.48
N ILE A 19 -21.16 12.95 -0.98
CA ILE A 19 -20.85 13.00 -2.42
C ILE A 19 -19.67 12.09 -2.65
N MET A 20 -19.82 11.08 -3.53
CA MET A 20 -18.72 10.27 -4.03
C MET A 20 -18.22 10.88 -5.35
N ALA A 21 -16.96 11.35 -5.37
CA ALA A 21 -16.31 11.79 -6.59
C ALA A 21 -15.78 10.58 -7.38
N PRO A 22 -15.90 10.54 -8.72
CA PRO A 22 -15.34 9.48 -9.53
C PRO A 22 -13.79 9.51 -9.46
N VAL A 23 -13.17 8.33 -9.49
CA VAL A 23 -11.70 8.14 -9.45
C VAL A 23 -10.98 8.94 -10.55
N SER A 24 -11.64 9.22 -11.67
CA SER A 24 -11.16 10.06 -12.77
C SER A 24 -10.96 11.54 -12.44
N ALA A 25 -11.49 12.02 -11.31
CA ALA A 25 -11.31 13.40 -10.85
C ALA A 25 -9.91 13.67 -10.22
N PHE A 26 -9.08 12.65 -10.06
CA PHE A 26 -7.77 12.76 -9.43
C PHE A 26 -6.65 12.42 -10.43
N PRO A 27 -5.99 13.43 -11.03
CA PRO A 27 -5.00 13.20 -12.10
C PRO A 27 -3.73 12.45 -11.66
N ASN A 28 -3.50 12.28 -10.35
CA ASN A 28 -2.35 11.57 -9.80
C ASN A 28 -2.71 10.27 -9.03
N GLY A 29 -3.91 9.73 -9.25
CA GLY A 29 -4.37 8.52 -8.58
C GLY A 29 -4.61 8.72 -7.08
N VAL A 30 -5.83 8.45 -6.63
CA VAL A 30 -6.09 8.31 -5.19
C VAL A 30 -5.44 6.99 -4.75
N PRO A 31 -4.60 6.95 -3.72
CA PRO A 31 -4.14 5.68 -3.15
C PRO A 31 -5.37 4.86 -2.74
N GLY A 32 -5.47 3.63 -3.23
CA GLY A 32 -6.61 2.75 -3.25
C GLY A 32 -7.70 2.97 -2.20
N ASN A 33 -8.95 2.96 -2.66
CA ASN A 33 -10.19 2.90 -1.87
C ASN A 33 -10.52 4.08 -0.94
N ALA A 34 -10.01 5.29 -1.16
CA ALA A 34 -10.44 6.46 -0.41
C ALA A 34 -11.85 6.87 -0.84
N ILE A 35 -12.85 6.55 -0.04
CA ILE A 35 -14.19 7.14 -0.13
C ILE A 35 -14.11 8.53 0.49
N ILE A 36 -14.21 9.58 -0.32
CA ILE A 36 -14.28 10.95 0.19
C ILE A 36 -15.72 11.19 0.63
N VAL A 37 -15.98 11.11 1.93
CA VAL A 37 -17.24 11.52 2.53
C VAL A 37 -17.11 13.01 2.86
N ILE A 38 -17.87 13.85 2.16
CA ILE A 38 -17.90 15.28 2.42
C ILE A 38 -19.18 15.54 3.23
N PRO A 39 -19.10 15.95 4.50
CA PRO A 39 -20.28 16.40 5.23
C PRO A 39 -20.72 17.72 4.59
N MET A 40 -21.82 17.72 3.86
CA MET A 40 -22.33 18.92 3.22
C MET A 40 -23.27 19.72 4.15
N ALA A 41 -22.92 20.95 4.39
CA ALA A 41 -23.91 22.02 4.47
C ALA A 41 -24.66 22.05 3.11
N LYS A 42 -26.00 22.18 3.13
CA LYS A 42 -26.88 22.10 1.95
C LYS A 42 -26.19 22.65 0.68
N PRO A 43 -26.12 21.86 -0.42
CA PRO A 43 -25.48 22.30 -1.65
C PRO A 43 -26.13 23.60 -2.12
N SER A 44 -25.32 24.59 -2.53
CA SER A 44 -25.82 25.83 -3.11
C SER A 44 -26.66 25.52 -4.35
N ASP A 45 -27.64 26.35 -4.67
CA ASP A 45 -28.46 26.12 -5.85
C ASP A 45 -27.60 26.17 -7.13
N GLU A 46 -26.55 26.98 -7.14
CA GLU A 46 -25.53 27.02 -8.21
C GLU A 46 -24.80 25.67 -8.35
N LEU A 47 -24.48 24.96 -7.26
CA LEU A 47 -23.87 23.63 -7.31
C LEU A 47 -24.86 22.61 -7.89
N LYS A 48 -26.12 22.67 -7.51
CA LYS A 48 -27.17 21.78 -8.06
C LYS A 48 -27.33 21.96 -9.56
N GLU A 49 -27.34 23.22 -10.02
CA GLU A 49 -27.49 23.56 -11.43
C GLU A 49 -26.30 23.08 -12.27
N LYS A 50 -25.06 23.27 -11.78
CA LYS A 50 -23.84 22.77 -12.44
C LYS A 50 -23.69 21.27 -12.41
N LEU A 51 -24.12 20.58 -11.35
CA LEU A 51 -24.14 19.12 -11.28
C LEU A 51 -25.17 18.50 -12.24
N ASN A 52 -26.29 19.18 -12.48
CA ASN A 52 -27.31 18.77 -13.44
C ASN A 52 -26.88 18.98 -14.91
N ALA A 53 -25.91 19.85 -15.16
CA ALA A 53 -25.38 20.12 -16.51
C ALA A 53 -24.40 19.03 -17.01
N GLY A 54 -24.01 18.07 -16.15
CA GLY A 54 -23.16 16.92 -16.47
C GLY A 54 -21.68 17.07 -16.08
N PRO A 55 -20.92 15.96 -16.03
CA PRO A 55 -19.56 15.92 -15.48
C PRO A 55 -18.49 16.66 -16.29
N THR A 56 -18.79 17.11 -17.50
CA THR A 56 -17.86 17.86 -18.35
C THR A 56 -17.86 19.38 -18.11
N ALA A 57 -18.74 19.87 -17.25
CA ALA A 57 -18.96 21.30 -17.06
C ALA A 57 -18.11 21.94 -15.95
N LEU A 58 -17.41 21.14 -15.10
CA LEU A 58 -16.64 21.63 -13.98
C LEU A 58 -15.21 21.12 -14.00
N THR A 59 -14.22 22.02 -13.79
CA THR A 59 -12.87 21.60 -13.45
C THR A 59 -12.83 21.07 -12.01
N VAL A 60 -11.81 20.24 -11.70
CA VAL A 60 -11.62 19.72 -10.33
C VAL A 60 -11.49 20.85 -9.31
N GLU A 61 -10.82 21.94 -9.66
CA GLU A 61 -10.67 23.13 -8.82
C GLU A 61 -12.00 23.83 -8.58
N GLN A 62 -12.82 24.00 -9.63
CA GLN A 62 -14.18 24.55 -9.49
C GLN A 62 -15.05 23.69 -8.60
N MET A 63 -14.92 22.37 -8.68
CA MET A 63 -15.65 21.43 -7.82
C MET A 63 -15.26 21.62 -6.34
N TRP A 64 -13.95 21.74 -6.02
CA TRP A 64 -13.51 21.99 -4.66
C TRP A 64 -14.00 23.33 -4.11
N GLN A 65 -13.94 24.40 -4.92
CA GLN A 65 -14.45 25.72 -4.54
C GLN A 65 -15.94 25.71 -4.25
N LEU A 66 -16.73 25.00 -5.07
CA LEU A 66 -18.18 24.88 -4.85
C LEU A 66 -18.55 24.08 -3.60
N LEU A 67 -17.66 23.17 -3.19
CA LEU A 67 -17.79 22.43 -1.93
C LEU A 67 -17.28 23.22 -0.72
N GLY A 68 -16.82 24.47 -0.92
CA GLY A 68 -16.35 25.35 0.14
C GLY A 68 -14.88 25.13 0.52
N PHE A 69 -14.10 24.43 -0.31
CA PHE A 69 -12.67 24.19 -0.08
C PHE A 69 -11.82 25.06 -0.99
N ASN A 70 -10.80 25.70 -0.42
CA ASN A 70 -9.77 26.41 -1.17
C ASN A 70 -8.70 25.44 -1.66
N GLY A 71 -9.03 24.55 -2.62
CA GLY A 71 -8.15 23.52 -3.15
C GLY A 71 -8.58 22.09 -2.77
N PRO A 72 -7.71 21.09 -2.98
CA PRO A 72 -8.03 19.70 -2.73
C PRO A 72 -8.39 19.46 -1.25
N ALA A 73 -9.46 18.71 -1.01
CA ALA A 73 -9.81 18.24 0.31
C ALA A 73 -9.19 16.85 0.56
N VAL A 74 -8.85 16.61 1.81
CA VAL A 74 -8.28 15.35 2.29
C VAL A 74 -9.18 14.76 3.37
N GLN A 75 -9.21 13.44 3.44
CA GLN A 75 -9.95 12.74 4.49
C GLN A 75 -9.05 12.56 5.71
N VAL A 76 -9.54 12.97 6.86
CA VAL A 76 -8.94 12.75 8.18
C VAL A 76 -9.96 12.09 9.10
N GLN A 77 -9.53 11.59 10.26
CA GLN A 77 -10.44 11.10 11.29
C GLN A 77 -10.60 12.15 12.39
N ASP A 78 -11.83 12.34 12.88
CA ASP A 78 -12.09 13.16 14.07
C ASP A 78 -11.69 12.40 15.35
N GLU A 79 -11.85 13.04 16.52
CA GLU A 79 -11.53 12.46 17.83
C GLU A 79 -12.31 11.16 18.14
N GLN A 80 -13.44 10.94 17.47
CA GLN A 80 -14.25 9.74 17.58
C GLN A 80 -13.93 8.70 16.50
N GLY A 81 -12.90 8.94 15.67
CA GLY A 81 -12.51 8.05 14.58
C GLY A 81 -13.41 8.11 13.35
N ARG A 82 -14.32 9.11 13.26
CA ARG A 82 -15.21 9.27 12.10
C ARG A 82 -14.49 10.01 10.98
N PRO A 83 -14.66 9.60 9.72
CA PRO A 83 -14.05 10.27 8.59
C PRO A 83 -14.68 11.66 8.39
N ILE A 84 -13.84 12.68 8.31
CA ILE A 84 -14.23 14.05 7.95
C ILE A 84 -13.35 14.54 6.80
N ALA A 85 -13.89 15.41 5.94
CA ALA A 85 -13.11 16.09 4.91
C ALA A 85 -12.65 17.46 5.41
N ILE A 86 -11.39 17.77 5.17
CA ILE A 86 -10.80 19.09 5.48
C ILE A 86 -10.02 19.59 4.26
N GLY A 87 -9.99 20.90 4.01
CA GLY A 87 -9.13 21.48 3.00
C GLY A 87 -7.66 21.19 3.28
N LEU A 88 -6.89 20.82 2.25
CA LEU A 88 -5.46 20.49 2.44
C LEU A 88 -4.69 21.64 3.07
N GLU A 89 -4.90 22.86 2.60
CA GLU A 89 -4.19 24.03 3.14
C GLU A 89 -4.63 24.36 4.58
N ASP A 90 -5.89 24.09 4.94
CA ASP A 90 -6.38 24.25 6.31
C ASP A 90 -5.75 23.22 7.25
N LEU A 91 -5.62 21.95 6.79
CA LEU A 91 -4.89 20.91 7.52
C LEU A 91 -3.44 21.33 7.76
N LEU A 92 -2.74 21.74 6.69
CA LEU A 92 -1.33 22.11 6.79
C LEU A 92 -1.12 23.37 7.64
N ALA A 93 -2.04 24.36 7.59
CA ALA A 93 -2.02 25.54 8.45
C ALA A 93 -2.27 25.18 9.92
N GLY A 94 -3.19 24.27 10.19
CA GLY A 94 -3.45 23.76 11.54
C GLY A 94 -2.23 23.05 12.14
N LEU A 95 -1.57 22.18 11.36
CA LEU A 95 -0.35 21.48 11.78
C LEU A 95 0.83 22.45 12.00
N ASP A 96 0.97 23.48 11.13
CA ASP A 96 1.99 24.52 11.31
C ASP A 96 1.77 25.28 12.63
N LYS A 97 0.55 25.76 12.85
CA LYS A 97 0.20 26.46 14.08
C LYS A 97 0.48 25.60 15.30
N HIS A 98 0.06 24.33 15.29
CA HIS A 98 0.27 23.40 16.39
C HIS A 98 1.77 23.19 16.69
N TRP A 99 2.61 23.15 15.64
CA TRP A 99 4.06 23.05 15.84
C TRP A 99 4.67 24.38 16.32
N GLN A 100 4.23 25.54 15.80
CA GLN A 100 4.72 26.85 16.24
C GLN A 100 4.44 27.14 17.73
N GLU A 101 3.34 26.60 18.27
CA GLU A 101 2.99 26.72 19.68
C GLU A 101 3.95 26.00 20.62
N SER A 102 4.65 24.94 20.14
CA SER A 102 5.61 24.18 20.92
C SER A 102 6.71 23.60 20.04
N GLN A 103 7.60 24.45 19.55
CA GLN A 103 8.71 24.06 18.66
C GLN A 103 9.76 23.14 19.32
N ASP A 104 9.73 22.97 20.64
CA ASP A 104 10.59 22.04 21.35
C ASP A 104 10.01 20.62 21.37
N ASP A 105 8.72 20.46 21.06
CA ASP A 105 8.11 19.17 20.80
C ASP A 105 8.42 18.74 19.35
N LEU A 106 9.56 18.08 19.18
CA LEU A 106 10.01 17.62 17.86
C LEU A 106 9.01 16.65 17.19
N GLN A 107 8.16 15.98 17.95
CA GLN A 107 7.14 15.07 17.40
C GLN A 107 6.08 15.82 16.58
N ARG A 108 5.66 17.01 17.04
CA ARG A 108 4.74 17.85 16.27
C ARG A 108 5.34 18.27 14.93
N GLY A 109 6.64 18.64 14.95
CA GLY A 109 7.37 18.97 13.73
C GLY A 109 7.48 17.79 12.76
N ARG A 110 7.69 16.57 13.26
CA ARG A 110 7.74 15.35 12.43
C ARG A 110 6.41 15.06 11.76
N ILE A 111 5.30 15.14 12.49
CA ILE A 111 3.95 14.97 11.91
C ILE A 111 3.72 15.99 10.81
N TYR A 112 4.03 17.27 11.06
CA TYR A 112 3.88 18.32 10.07
C TYR A 112 4.76 18.10 8.84
N ALA A 113 6.03 17.74 9.03
CA ALA A 113 6.94 17.43 7.93
C ALA A 113 6.47 16.23 7.08
N GLN A 114 5.95 15.18 7.72
CA GLN A 114 5.39 14.02 7.03
C GLN A 114 4.22 14.39 6.12
N GLU A 115 3.26 15.18 6.63
CA GLU A 115 2.12 15.60 5.82
C GLU A 115 2.58 16.55 4.68
N LEU A 116 3.54 17.43 4.92
CA LEU A 116 4.12 18.28 3.88
C LEU A 116 4.79 17.45 2.76
N MET A 117 5.56 16.40 3.13
CA MET A 117 6.18 15.49 2.17
C MET A 117 5.13 14.69 1.38
N LYS A 118 4.12 14.15 2.07
CA LYS A 118 3.02 13.38 1.49
C LYS A 118 2.28 14.15 0.40
N TYR A 119 2.07 15.45 0.61
CA TYR A 119 1.38 16.31 -0.34
C TYR A 119 2.32 17.15 -1.24
N GLY A 120 3.59 16.76 -1.31
CA GLY A 120 4.57 17.36 -2.23
C GLY A 120 4.97 18.81 -1.89
N ARG A 121 4.71 19.28 -0.66
CA ARG A 121 5.12 20.61 -0.20
C ARG A 121 6.59 20.63 0.24
N LEU A 122 7.48 20.15 -0.66
CA LEU A 122 8.87 19.80 -0.34
C LEU A 122 9.70 20.97 0.22
N GLN A 123 9.46 22.21 -0.24
CA GLN A 123 10.21 23.38 0.27
C GLN A 123 9.89 23.64 1.73
N ARG A 124 8.60 23.58 2.10
CA ARG A 124 8.17 23.74 3.51
C ARG A 124 8.65 22.55 4.36
N ALA A 125 8.58 21.33 3.83
CA ALA A 125 9.09 20.14 4.50
C ALA A 125 10.58 20.27 4.82
N GLU A 126 11.40 20.71 3.86
CA GLU A 126 12.85 20.96 4.09
C GLU A 126 13.09 21.97 5.21
N GLN A 127 12.32 23.05 5.26
CA GLN A 127 12.45 24.07 6.32
C GLN A 127 12.16 23.48 7.71
N VAL A 128 11.07 22.71 7.82
CA VAL A 128 10.70 22.05 9.07
C VAL A 128 11.75 21.03 9.49
N LEU A 129 12.14 20.12 8.58
CA LEU A 129 13.13 19.09 8.84
C LEU A 129 14.51 19.66 9.19
N SER A 130 14.91 20.75 8.54
CA SER A 130 16.17 21.44 8.88
C SER A 130 16.16 21.97 10.31
N LYS A 131 15.03 22.49 10.79
CA LYS A 131 14.88 22.90 12.20
C LYS A 131 14.91 21.72 13.17
N LEU A 132 14.26 20.60 12.80
CA LEU A 132 14.32 19.38 13.61
C LEU A 132 15.77 18.87 13.78
N VAL A 133 16.49 18.77 12.67
CA VAL A 133 17.89 18.34 12.65
C VAL A 133 18.76 19.30 13.48
N ALA A 134 18.59 20.62 13.34
CA ALA A 134 19.34 21.61 14.11
C ALA A 134 19.07 21.54 15.63
N LYS A 135 17.90 21.07 16.05
CA LYS A 135 17.52 20.85 17.46
C LYS A 135 17.93 19.48 18.00
N GLY A 136 18.81 18.74 17.34
CA GLY A 136 19.26 17.40 17.75
C GLY A 136 18.32 16.29 17.28
N GLY A 137 17.72 16.45 16.11
CA GLY A 137 16.88 15.43 15.46
C GLY A 137 17.54 14.07 15.31
N THR A 138 16.71 13.04 15.18
CA THR A 138 17.14 11.64 15.04
C THR A 138 17.74 11.35 13.65
N GLY A 139 18.34 10.18 13.48
CA GLY A 139 18.79 9.70 12.18
C GLY A 139 17.67 9.66 11.12
N ASP A 140 16.43 9.38 11.54
CA ASP A 140 15.26 9.40 10.65
C ASP A 140 14.89 10.81 10.21
N ASP A 141 15.09 11.83 11.06
CA ASP A 141 14.90 13.24 10.66
C ASP A 141 15.94 13.65 9.61
N TRP A 142 17.18 13.21 9.77
CA TRP A 142 18.25 13.38 8.78
C TRP A 142 17.93 12.68 7.46
N LEU A 143 17.43 11.45 7.53
CA LEU A 143 17.03 10.69 6.36
C LEU A 143 15.89 11.40 5.61
N ALA A 144 14.84 11.81 6.32
CA ALA A 144 13.70 12.53 5.75
C ALA A 144 14.15 13.86 5.09
N LEU A 145 15.06 14.61 5.73
CA LEU A 145 15.63 15.82 5.16
C LEU A 145 16.39 15.54 3.87
N GLY A 146 17.28 14.55 3.89
CA GLY A 146 18.09 14.17 2.72
C GLY A 146 17.23 13.70 1.55
N VAL A 147 16.19 12.91 1.82
CA VAL A 147 15.21 12.47 0.81
C VAL A 147 14.45 13.67 0.23
N THR A 148 14.01 14.60 1.09
CA THR A 148 13.31 15.82 0.65
C THR A 148 14.20 16.70 -0.24
N GLN A 149 15.48 16.82 0.09
CA GLN A 149 16.47 17.56 -0.72
C GLN A 149 16.76 16.87 -2.06
N LEU A 150 16.85 15.53 -2.05
CA LEU A 150 17.00 14.72 -3.27
C LEU A 150 15.81 14.90 -4.22
N GLN A 151 14.59 14.84 -3.70
CA GLN A 151 13.38 15.08 -4.49
C GLN A 151 13.34 16.50 -5.09
N GLN A 152 13.94 17.49 -4.43
CA GLN A 152 14.10 18.86 -4.94
C GLN A 152 15.30 19.02 -5.87
N LYS A 153 16.02 17.92 -6.21
CA LYS A 153 17.26 17.95 -7.02
C LYS A 153 18.39 18.80 -6.41
N LYS A 154 18.39 19.01 -5.09
CA LYS A 154 19.48 19.67 -4.36
C LYS A 154 20.57 18.68 -4.00
N LEU A 155 21.21 18.11 -5.04
CA LEU A 155 22.04 16.90 -4.91
C LEU A 155 23.19 17.04 -3.90
N ASP A 156 23.91 18.17 -3.89
CA ASP A 156 25.06 18.35 -2.98
C ASP A 156 24.64 18.48 -1.50
N LYS A 157 23.50 19.15 -1.26
CA LYS A 157 22.94 19.18 0.10
C LYS A 157 22.45 17.82 0.54
N ALA A 158 21.72 17.14 -0.34
CA ALA A 158 21.20 15.80 -0.08
C ALA A 158 22.31 14.80 0.23
N GLU A 159 23.44 14.87 -0.49
CA GLU A 159 24.59 13.98 -0.24
C GLU A 159 25.12 14.14 1.19
N GLY A 160 25.40 15.38 1.61
CA GLY A 160 25.88 15.63 2.97
C GLY A 160 24.90 15.17 4.03
N THR A 161 23.62 15.46 3.82
CA THR A 161 22.55 15.10 4.76
C THR A 161 22.34 13.58 4.84
N LEU A 162 22.31 12.87 3.69
CA LEU A 162 22.16 11.40 3.66
C LEU A 162 23.38 10.67 4.25
N LYS A 163 24.59 11.19 4.06
CA LYS A 163 25.79 10.67 4.75
C LYS A 163 25.68 10.85 6.27
N GLY A 164 25.14 11.98 6.72
CA GLY A 164 24.82 12.19 8.13
C GLY A 164 23.82 11.17 8.65
N ALA A 165 22.73 10.94 7.93
CA ALA A 165 21.74 9.91 8.25
C ALA A 165 22.38 8.50 8.31
N GLN A 166 23.26 8.15 7.36
CA GLN A 166 23.94 6.86 7.32
C GLN A 166 24.83 6.63 8.54
N ASN A 167 25.49 7.67 9.03
CA ASN A 167 26.33 7.57 10.23
C ASN A 167 25.49 7.34 11.51
N LEU A 168 24.29 7.89 11.57
CA LEU A 168 23.36 7.75 12.70
C LEU A 168 22.59 6.42 12.63
N LEU A 169 22.20 5.98 11.45
CA LEU A 169 21.35 4.81 11.17
C LEU A 169 22.17 3.63 10.61
N LYS A 170 23.20 3.18 11.34
CA LYS A 170 24.15 2.17 10.86
C LYS A 170 23.53 0.82 10.48
N GLN A 171 22.39 0.46 11.08
CA GLN A 171 21.66 -0.79 10.83
C GLN A 171 20.46 -0.62 9.90
N ASN A 172 20.30 0.56 9.29
CA ASN A 172 19.21 0.87 8.37
C ASN A 172 19.79 0.98 6.94
N PRO A 173 19.31 0.16 5.96
CA PRO A 173 19.80 0.19 4.59
C PRO A 173 19.33 1.43 3.80
N TYR A 174 18.26 2.10 4.21
CA TYR A 174 17.63 3.18 3.44
C TYR A 174 18.53 4.39 3.18
N PRO A 175 19.37 4.88 4.12
CA PRO A 175 20.32 5.96 3.79
C PRO A 175 21.25 5.60 2.64
N ALA A 176 21.74 4.36 2.59
CA ALA A 176 22.59 3.88 1.50
C ALA A 176 21.81 3.77 0.18
N LEU A 177 20.56 3.29 0.20
CA LEU A 177 19.70 3.24 -1.00
C LEU A 177 19.39 4.63 -1.55
N HIS A 178 19.16 5.62 -0.68
CA HIS A 178 18.95 6.99 -1.13
C HIS A 178 20.23 7.65 -1.63
N LEU A 179 21.40 7.31 -1.09
CA LEU A 179 22.69 7.72 -1.65
C LEU A 179 22.92 7.08 -3.02
N ALA A 180 22.54 5.82 -3.21
CA ALA A 180 22.60 5.18 -4.52
C ALA A 180 21.75 5.94 -5.55
N LYS A 181 20.49 6.27 -5.21
CA LYS A 181 19.62 7.10 -6.07
C LYS A 181 20.22 8.46 -6.38
N LEU A 182 20.87 9.08 -5.42
CA LEU A 182 21.56 10.35 -5.60
C LEU A 182 22.72 10.21 -6.57
N TYR A 183 23.54 9.17 -6.44
CA TYR A 183 24.67 8.93 -7.33
C TYR A 183 24.22 8.55 -8.74
N ALA A 184 23.08 7.87 -8.88
CA ALA A 184 22.44 7.67 -10.19
C ALA A 184 22.08 9.00 -10.87
N GLU A 185 21.52 9.96 -10.12
CA GLU A 185 21.21 11.31 -10.62
C GLU A 185 22.46 12.13 -10.96
N LYS A 186 23.60 11.83 -10.32
CA LYS A 186 24.90 12.42 -10.63
C LYS A 186 25.67 11.67 -11.72
N GLU A 187 25.11 10.57 -12.26
CA GLU A 187 25.72 9.67 -13.24
C GLU A 187 27.03 9.01 -12.74
N GLU A 188 27.19 8.89 -11.40
CA GLU A 188 28.36 8.31 -10.74
C GLU A 188 28.13 6.81 -10.49
N LYS A 189 28.19 5.99 -11.54
CA LYS A 189 27.80 4.56 -11.54
C LYS A 189 28.54 3.72 -10.49
N ASP A 190 29.84 3.93 -10.30
CA ASP A 190 30.63 3.15 -9.34
C ASP A 190 30.16 3.40 -7.90
N LYS A 191 29.88 4.66 -7.55
CA LYS A 191 29.38 5.02 -6.23
C LYS A 191 27.94 4.56 -6.03
N GLU A 192 27.11 4.64 -7.08
CA GLU A 192 25.78 4.08 -7.05
C GLU A 192 25.82 2.60 -6.67
N ARG A 193 26.65 1.82 -7.38
CA ARG A 193 26.82 0.39 -7.13
C ARG A 193 27.33 0.10 -5.71
N GLU A 194 28.35 0.81 -5.27
CA GLU A 194 28.90 0.70 -3.92
C GLU A 194 27.81 0.89 -2.85
N MET A 195 26.95 1.90 -3.02
CA MET A 195 25.90 2.19 -2.03
C MET A 195 24.79 1.13 -2.04
N VAL A 196 24.43 0.56 -3.18
CA VAL A 196 23.49 -0.57 -3.24
C VAL A 196 24.05 -1.79 -2.54
N GLU A 197 25.31 -2.13 -2.80
CA GLU A 197 25.98 -3.26 -2.14
C GLU A 197 26.09 -3.07 -0.64
N LYS A 198 26.40 -1.87 -0.19
CA LYS A 198 26.38 -1.50 1.23
C LYS A 198 25.01 -1.64 1.88
N ALA A 199 23.93 -1.26 1.19
CA ALA A 199 22.58 -1.47 1.69
C ALA A 199 22.27 -2.96 1.88
N LEU A 200 22.69 -3.81 0.92
CA LEU A 200 22.53 -5.26 0.98
C LEU A 200 23.49 -5.95 1.98
N GLU A 201 24.58 -5.30 2.39
CA GLU A 201 25.42 -5.75 3.51
C GLU A 201 24.74 -5.49 4.86
N ILE A 202 24.04 -4.36 4.98
CA ILE A 202 23.29 -4.00 6.18
C ILE A 202 22.05 -4.91 6.32
N ASP A 203 21.29 -5.07 5.24
CA ASP A 203 20.11 -5.95 5.19
C ASP A 203 20.13 -6.81 3.93
N PRO A 204 20.64 -8.05 4.01
CA PRO A 204 20.62 -8.99 2.89
C PRO A 204 19.21 -9.36 2.40
N ASN A 205 18.17 -9.14 3.21
CA ASN A 205 16.78 -9.42 2.86
C ASN A 205 16.01 -8.17 2.40
N SER A 206 16.67 -7.05 2.17
CA SER A 206 16.06 -5.84 1.63
C SER A 206 15.57 -6.07 0.20
N VAL A 207 14.25 -6.25 0.03
CA VAL A 207 13.63 -6.36 -1.30
C VAL A 207 13.91 -5.13 -2.15
N ASP A 208 13.83 -3.94 -1.55
CA ASP A 208 14.13 -2.67 -2.23
C ASP A 208 15.58 -2.60 -2.71
N GLY A 209 16.51 -3.09 -1.88
CA GLY A 209 17.92 -3.18 -2.24
C GLY A 209 18.17 -4.10 -3.43
N TRP A 210 17.57 -5.28 -3.44
CA TRP A 210 17.66 -6.22 -4.55
C TRP A 210 16.97 -5.72 -5.82
N ALA A 211 15.79 -5.10 -5.69
CA ALA A 211 15.10 -4.50 -6.83
C ALA A 211 15.90 -3.36 -7.45
N TYR A 212 16.53 -2.54 -6.61
CA TYR A 212 17.40 -1.47 -7.07
C TYR A 212 18.67 -2.02 -7.75
N LEU A 213 19.30 -3.05 -7.17
CA LEU A 213 20.43 -3.73 -7.78
C LEU A 213 20.07 -4.29 -9.16
N PHE A 214 18.93 -4.95 -9.27
CA PHE A 214 18.43 -5.48 -10.53
C PHE A 214 18.30 -4.39 -11.62
N GLN A 215 17.69 -3.26 -11.26
CA GLN A 215 17.56 -2.11 -12.17
C GLN A 215 18.92 -1.53 -12.57
N THR A 216 19.85 -1.43 -11.63
CA THR A 216 21.21 -0.90 -11.89
C THR A 216 21.96 -1.80 -12.87
N VAL A 217 21.98 -3.11 -12.65
CA VAL A 217 22.64 -4.06 -13.55
C VAL A 217 21.96 -4.08 -14.92
N ARG A 218 20.63 -4.02 -14.96
CA ARG A 218 19.86 -4.07 -16.21
C ARG A 218 20.01 -2.85 -17.10
N ARG A 219 20.44 -1.72 -16.58
CA ARG A 219 20.77 -0.53 -17.42
C ARG A 219 21.95 -0.77 -18.35
N ASP A 220 22.90 -1.60 -17.91
CA ASP A 220 24.14 -1.85 -18.65
C ASP A 220 24.19 -3.27 -19.26
N ALA A 221 23.19 -4.12 -18.98
CA ALA A 221 23.11 -5.51 -19.43
C ALA A 221 21.64 -5.92 -19.75
N ASP A 222 21.50 -7.04 -20.47
CA ASP A 222 20.17 -7.63 -20.67
C ASP A 222 19.60 -8.22 -19.35
N ALA A 223 18.30 -8.54 -19.37
CA ALA A 223 17.62 -9.07 -18.17
C ALA A 223 18.20 -10.42 -17.73
N GLU A 224 18.70 -11.26 -18.64
CA GLU A 224 19.24 -12.59 -18.34
C GLU A 224 20.55 -12.48 -17.56
N LYS A 225 21.44 -11.57 -17.96
CA LYS A 225 22.68 -11.29 -17.22
C LYS A 225 22.40 -10.69 -15.85
N ALA A 226 21.44 -9.76 -15.77
CA ALA A 226 21.03 -9.19 -14.49
C ALA A 226 20.50 -10.27 -13.53
N ILE A 227 19.67 -11.18 -14.01
CA ILE A 227 19.15 -12.30 -13.23
C ILE A 227 20.29 -13.23 -12.77
N ALA A 228 21.17 -13.62 -13.67
CA ALA A 228 22.31 -14.50 -13.33
C ALA A 228 23.20 -13.89 -12.24
N GLU A 229 23.44 -12.58 -12.30
CA GLU A 229 24.18 -11.87 -11.27
C GLU A 229 23.46 -11.85 -9.92
N LEU A 230 22.15 -11.54 -9.92
CA LEU A 230 21.35 -11.56 -8.70
C LEU A 230 21.30 -12.94 -8.07
N GLU A 231 21.15 -14.00 -8.86
CA GLU A 231 21.16 -15.37 -8.39
C GLU A 231 22.49 -15.75 -7.74
N ALA A 232 23.61 -15.40 -8.37
CA ALA A 232 24.94 -15.65 -7.82
C ALA A 232 25.16 -14.89 -6.49
N LEU A 233 24.72 -13.64 -6.41
CA LEU A 233 24.78 -12.85 -5.18
C LEU A 233 23.82 -13.36 -4.10
N SER A 234 22.61 -13.83 -4.49
CA SER A 234 21.66 -14.49 -3.58
C SER A 234 22.29 -15.70 -2.90
N ASP A 235 23.02 -16.51 -3.65
CA ASP A 235 23.75 -17.67 -3.12
C ASP A 235 24.81 -17.30 -2.11
N LYS A 236 25.60 -16.29 -2.44
CA LYS A 236 26.66 -15.78 -1.55
C LYS A 236 26.09 -15.18 -0.26
N ARG A 237 24.97 -14.46 -0.35
CA ARG A 237 24.36 -13.75 0.78
C ARG A 237 23.27 -14.57 1.49
N LYS A 238 22.85 -15.72 0.94
CA LYS A 238 21.74 -16.56 1.39
C LYS A 238 20.42 -15.77 1.52
N ALA A 239 20.12 -14.97 0.51
CA ALA A 239 19.03 -14.00 0.53
C ALA A 239 17.91 -14.36 -0.44
N ALA A 240 16.78 -14.80 0.08
CA ALA A 240 15.57 -15.10 -0.71
C ALA A 240 15.00 -13.86 -1.42
N ALA A 241 15.22 -12.67 -0.87
CA ALA A 241 14.73 -11.40 -1.40
C ALA A 241 15.20 -11.09 -2.83
N ALA A 242 16.33 -11.65 -3.28
CA ALA A 242 16.78 -11.56 -4.67
C ALA A 242 15.73 -12.13 -5.64
N TYR A 243 15.16 -13.30 -5.32
CA TYR A 243 14.11 -13.92 -6.13
C TYR A 243 12.81 -13.13 -6.10
N VAL A 244 12.50 -12.45 -4.98
CA VAL A 244 11.36 -11.52 -4.89
C VAL A 244 11.55 -10.35 -5.83
N ALA A 245 12.75 -9.79 -5.93
CA ALA A 245 13.05 -8.71 -6.87
C ALA A 245 12.95 -9.17 -8.34
N ILE A 246 13.50 -10.35 -8.66
CA ILE A 246 13.46 -10.91 -10.01
C ILE A 246 12.00 -11.19 -10.43
N GLN A 247 11.22 -11.87 -9.60
CA GLN A 247 9.83 -12.17 -9.93
C GLN A 247 8.97 -10.90 -10.01
N GLY A 248 9.21 -9.93 -9.12
CA GLY A 248 8.50 -8.65 -9.11
C GLY A 248 8.67 -7.84 -10.40
N PHE A 249 9.80 -8.01 -11.08
CA PHE A 249 10.00 -7.42 -12.40
C PHE A 249 9.04 -7.97 -13.46
N TYR A 250 8.71 -9.26 -13.39
CA TYR A 250 7.81 -9.92 -14.33
C TYR A 250 6.34 -9.93 -13.90
N ALA A 251 6.03 -9.67 -12.63
CA ALA A 251 4.69 -9.85 -12.08
C ALA A 251 3.67 -8.76 -12.49
N ASN A 252 4.16 -7.61 -12.99
CA ASN A 252 3.30 -6.46 -13.33
C ASN A 252 2.71 -6.53 -14.74
N ASP A 253 3.11 -7.49 -15.55
CA ASP A 253 2.66 -7.67 -16.92
C ASP A 253 2.08 -9.08 -17.06
N GLU A 254 0.85 -9.16 -17.56
CA GLU A 254 0.12 -10.42 -17.75
C GLU A 254 0.87 -11.38 -18.69
N GLU A 255 1.53 -10.84 -19.72
CA GLU A 255 2.31 -11.63 -20.70
C GLU A 255 3.56 -12.27 -20.05
N THR A 256 4.08 -11.67 -19.00
CA THR A 256 5.30 -12.14 -18.30
C THR A 256 5.01 -12.83 -16.96
N LEU A 257 3.75 -12.95 -16.55
CA LEU A 257 3.34 -13.54 -15.28
C LEU A 257 3.84 -14.99 -15.09
N ASP A 258 3.93 -15.77 -16.16
CA ASP A 258 4.49 -17.14 -16.11
C ASP A 258 5.99 -17.15 -15.77
N LYS A 259 6.73 -16.14 -16.24
CA LYS A 259 8.14 -15.98 -15.84
C LYS A 259 8.24 -15.59 -14.37
N ALA A 260 7.34 -14.70 -13.86
CA ALA A 260 7.29 -14.39 -12.44
C ALA A 260 7.07 -15.63 -11.58
N VAL A 261 6.10 -16.47 -11.95
CA VAL A 261 5.84 -17.77 -11.27
C VAL A 261 7.06 -18.68 -11.33
N THR A 262 7.75 -18.75 -12.47
CA THR A 262 8.95 -19.59 -12.63
C THR A 262 10.05 -19.19 -11.66
N TYR A 263 10.36 -17.89 -11.56
CA TYR A 263 11.39 -17.40 -10.62
C TYR A 263 10.95 -17.50 -9.16
N ALA A 264 9.68 -17.27 -8.87
CA ALA A 264 9.15 -17.45 -7.53
C ALA A 264 9.22 -18.94 -7.08
N LYS A 265 8.94 -19.90 -7.98
CA LYS A 265 9.14 -21.34 -7.73
C LYS A 265 10.60 -21.66 -7.45
N LYS A 266 11.52 -21.20 -8.30
CA LYS A 266 12.97 -21.39 -8.12
C LYS A 266 13.44 -20.87 -6.77
N GLY A 267 12.94 -19.69 -6.36
CA GLY A 267 13.22 -19.12 -5.05
C GLY A 267 12.64 -19.96 -3.91
N ALA A 268 11.39 -20.43 -4.04
CA ALA A 268 10.74 -21.26 -3.01
C ALA A 268 11.38 -22.66 -2.88
N GLU A 269 11.86 -23.25 -3.96
CA GLU A 269 12.64 -24.50 -3.93
C GLU A 269 13.96 -24.31 -3.18
N LYS A 270 14.61 -23.18 -3.36
CA LYS A 270 15.90 -22.87 -2.73
C LYS A 270 15.75 -22.43 -1.27
N TYR A 271 14.66 -21.74 -0.96
CA TYR A 271 14.33 -21.21 0.37
C TYR A 271 12.93 -21.64 0.81
N PRO A 272 12.70 -22.97 1.02
CA PRO A 272 11.34 -23.51 1.17
C PRO A 272 10.63 -23.05 2.43
N ASP A 273 11.39 -22.60 3.43
CA ASP A 273 10.84 -22.09 4.69
C ASP A 273 10.79 -20.58 4.79
N ASP A 274 11.21 -19.87 3.76
CA ASP A 274 11.17 -18.40 3.75
C ASP A 274 9.74 -17.89 3.58
N ALA A 275 9.26 -17.13 4.57
CA ALA A 275 7.88 -16.62 4.59
C ALA A 275 7.58 -15.65 3.44
N LEU A 276 8.58 -14.88 3.00
CA LEU A 276 8.43 -13.93 1.91
C LEU A 276 8.28 -14.67 0.57
N MET A 277 9.06 -15.74 0.36
CA MET A 277 8.92 -16.59 -0.84
C MET A 277 7.55 -17.28 -0.89
N LEU A 278 7.09 -17.84 0.24
CA LEU A 278 5.75 -18.45 0.34
C LEU A 278 4.66 -17.41 0.04
N LEU A 279 4.80 -16.20 0.58
CA LEU A 279 3.85 -15.11 0.34
C LEU A 279 3.80 -14.72 -1.14
N CYS A 280 4.96 -14.49 -1.75
CA CYS A 280 5.03 -14.08 -3.16
C CYS A 280 4.51 -15.16 -4.10
N LEU A 281 4.92 -16.42 -3.92
CA LEU A 281 4.48 -17.51 -4.79
C LEU A 281 2.98 -17.79 -4.63
N SER A 282 2.45 -17.74 -3.39
CA SER A 282 1.00 -17.90 -3.17
C SER A 282 0.18 -16.77 -3.79
N ALA A 283 0.69 -15.53 -3.73
CA ALA A 283 0.04 -14.39 -4.37
C ALA A 283 -0.01 -14.53 -5.90
N LEU A 284 1.10 -14.97 -6.53
CA LEU A 284 1.16 -15.22 -7.98
C LEU A 284 0.23 -16.34 -8.43
N TYR A 285 0.14 -17.45 -7.66
CA TYR A 285 -0.84 -18.49 -7.95
C TYR A 285 -2.27 -17.97 -7.81
N GLY A 286 -2.55 -17.15 -6.78
CA GLY A 286 -3.86 -16.50 -6.60
C GLY A 286 -4.21 -15.59 -7.77
N GLN A 287 -3.25 -14.78 -8.25
CA GLN A 287 -3.43 -13.91 -9.43
C GLN A 287 -3.75 -14.72 -10.69
N LYS A 288 -3.15 -15.91 -10.86
CA LYS A 288 -3.49 -16.83 -11.94
C LYS A 288 -4.78 -17.63 -11.74
N GLY A 289 -5.43 -17.49 -10.60
CA GLY A 289 -6.62 -18.29 -10.25
C GLY A 289 -6.32 -19.75 -9.88
N ASP A 290 -5.04 -20.15 -9.73
CA ASP A 290 -4.65 -21.51 -9.34
C ASP A 290 -4.74 -21.67 -7.81
N LEU A 291 -5.99 -21.70 -7.32
CA LEU A 291 -6.28 -21.81 -5.88
C LEU A 291 -5.78 -23.15 -5.29
N GLU A 292 -5.77 -24.22 -6.08
CA GLU A 292 -5.24 -25.51 -5.63
C GLU A 292 -3.74 -25.46 -5.39
N ALA A 293 -2.98 -24.76 -6.24
CA ALA A 293 -1.56 -24.55 -6.02
C ALA A 293 -1.29 -23.73 -4.77
N VAL A 294 -2.11 -22.69 -4.48
CA VAL A 294 -2.02 -21.94 -3.21
C VAL A 294 -2.22 -22.88 -2.03
N VAL A 295 -3.26 -23.71 -2.06
CA VAL A 295 -3.55 -24.65 -0.97
C VAL A 295 -2.42 -25.66 -0.79
N ARG A 296 -1.92 -26.27 -1.87
CA ARG A 296 -0.78 -27.22 -1.80
C ARG A 296 0.49 -26.56 -1.24
N LEU A 297 0.78 -25.33 -1.65
CA LEU A 297 1.96 -24.59 -1.20
C LEU A 297 1.88 -24.29 0.30
N LEU A 298 0.74 -23.76 0.77
CA LEU A 298 0.64 -23.19 2.11
C LEU A 298 0.22 -24.19 3.19
N ALA A 299 -0.44 -25.31 2.84
CA ALA A 299 -0.90 -26.30 3.83
C ALA A 299 0.20 -26.82 4.77
N PRO A 300 1.45 -27.10 4.33
CA PRO A 300 2.51 -27.54 5.23
C PRO A 300 2.99 -26.45 6.21
N HIS A 301 2.61 -25.20 5.98
CA HIS A 301 3.12 -24.01 6.70
C HIS A 301 2.10 -23.35 7.63
N GLU A 302 1.03 -24.05 8.06
CA GLU A 302 -0.03 -23.50 8.93
C GLU A 302 0.53 -22.85 10.20
N ALA A 303 1.61 -23.40 10.78
CA ALA A 303 2.25 -22.81 11.96
C ALA A 303 2.82 -21.39 11.70
N LYS A 304 3.25 -21.05 10.48
CA LYS A 304 3.73 -19.72 10.12
C LYS A 304 2.58 -18.70 10.06
N MET A 305 1.38 -19.15 9.72
CA MET A 305 0.19 -18.31 9.61
C MET A 305 -0.26 -17.73 10.96
N THR A 306 0.08 -18.38 12.07
CA THR A 306 -0.18 -17.84 13.42
C THR A 306 0.67 -16.62 13.76
N ARG A 307 1.67 -16.30 12.91
CA ARG A 307 2.59 -15.18 13.08
C ARG A 307 2.52 -14.16 11.94
N ASP A 308 2.05 -14.56 10.75
CA ASP A 308 1.95 -13.71 9.56
C ASP A 308 0.52 -13.74 8.99
N VAL A 309 -0.21 -12.66 9.21
CA VAL A 309 -1.60 -12.48 8.75
C VAL A 309 -1.72 -12.52 7.23
N ARG A 310 -0.68 -12.15 6.48
CA ARG A 310 -0.71 -12.16 5.00
C ARG A 310 -0.73 -13.58 4.46
N LEU A 311 0.10 -14.48 5.03
CA LEU A 311 0.06 -15.92 4.70
C LEU A 311 -1.28 -16.52 5.07
N ALA A 312 -1.80 -16.18 6.27
CA ALA A 312 -3.11 -16.63 6.71
C ALA A 312 -4.21 -16.17 5.76
N ASN A 313 -4.17 -14.93 5.27
CA ASN A 313 -5.14 -14.40 4.32
C ASN A 313 -5.07 -15.14 2.97
N ASN A 314 -3.88 -15.32 2.39
CA ASN A 314 -3.75 -16.02 1.11
C ASN A 314 -4.29 -17.46 1.19
N TYR A 315 -4.02 -18.15 2.29
CA TYR A 315 -4.51 -19.52 2.49
C TYR A 315 -6.02 -19.56 2.74
N PHE A 316 -6.54 -18.63 3.57
CA PHE A 316 -7.97 -18.47 3.82
C PHE A 316 -8.73 -18.22 2.50
N GLU A 317 -8.30 -17.24 1.71
CA GLU A 317 -8.96 -16.89 0.45
C GLU A 317 -8.98 -18.09 -0.52
N ALA A 318 -7.87 -18.81 -0.64
CA ALA A 318 -7.80 -19.98 -1.51
C ALA A 318 -8.76 -21.10 -1.05
N LEU A 319 -8.82 -21.41 0.24
CA LEU A 319 -9.73 -22.40 0.80
C LEU A 319 -11.19 -21.96 0.67
N PHE A 320 -11.49 -20.68 0.94
CA PHE A 320 -12.84 -20.16 0.93
C PHE A 320 -13.42 -20.11 -0.49
N GLN A 321 -12.65 -19.61 -1.46
CA GLN A 321 -13.04 -19.59 -2.87
C GLN A 321 -13.17 -21.00 -3.46
N SER A 322 -12.33 -21.96 -3.02
CA SER A 322 -12.42 -23.37 -3.40
C SER A 322 -13.53 -24.13 -2.64
N ARG A 323 -14.36 -23.44 -1.84
CA ARG A 323 -15.46 -24.03 -1.05
C ARG A 323 -15.02 -25.11 -0.05
N GLN A 324 -13.78 -25.11 0.41
CA GLN A 324 -13.24 -26.04 1.41
C GLN A 324 -13.57 -25.59 2.84
N ILE A 325 -14.87 -25.44 3.15
CA ILE A 325 -15.37 -24.77 4.37
C ILE A 325 -14.89 -25.45 5.67
N GLU A 326 -14.76 -26.77 5.69
CA GLU A 326 -14.23 -27.49 6.85
C GLU A 326 -12.79 -27.08 7.16
N LYS A 327 -11.94 -26.95 6.13
CA LYS A 327 -10.55 -26.50 6.31
C LYS A 327 -10.49 -25.01 6.70
N VAL A 328 -11.38 -24.18 6.15
CA VAL A 328 -11.51 -22.79 6.56
C VAL A 328 -11.82 -22.68 8.06
N THR A 329 -12.79 -23.46 8.55
CA THR A 329 -13.17 -23.45 9.96
C THR A 329 -12.01 -23.91 10.85
N LYS A 330 -11.30 -24.98 10.46
CA LYS A 330 -10.12 -25.48 11.17
C LYS A 330 -9.02 -24.40 11.24
N LEU A 331 -8.72 -23.74 10.12
CA LEU A 331 -7.74 -22.66 10.06
C LEU A 331 -8.12 -21.53 11.00
N LEU A 332 -9.35 -21.02 10.92
CA LEU A 332 -9.79 -19.89 11.73
C LEU A 332 -9.75 -20.20 13.24
N ASN A 333 -10.12 -21.43 13.63
CA ASN A 333 -10.01 -21.88 15.02
C ASN A 333 -8.55 -21.90 15.51
N ALA A 334 -7.61 -22.34 14.69
CA ALA A 334 -6.19 -22.33 15.02
C ALA A 334 -5.66 -20.89 15.15
N LEU A 335 -6.04 -19.99 14.22
CA LEU A 335 -5.63 -18.57 14.23
C LEU A 335 -6.23 -17.79 15.40
N ALA A 336 -7.44 -18.13 15.87
CA ALA A 336 -8.06 -17.52 17.04
C ALA A 336 -7.24 -17.74 18.32
N GLY A 337 -6.46 -18.83 18.40
CA GLY A 337 -5.51 -19.11 19.47
C GLY A 337 -4.13 -18.45 19.34
N ALA A 338 -3.85 -17.74 18.25
CA ALA A 338 -2.53 -17.17 17.97
C ALA A 338 -2.11 -16.12 19.02
N ALA A 339 -0.81 -15.97 19.30
CA ALA A 339 -0.28 -14.92 20.16
C ALA A 339 -0.34 -13.53 19.48
N ASN A 340 -0.22 -13.48 18.15
CA ASN A 340 -0.27 -12.26 17.36
C ASN A 340 -1.70 -11.68 17.36
N LYS A 341 -1.85 -10.43 17.80
CA LYS A 341 -3.15 -9.74 17.91
C LYS A 341 -3.81 -9.53 16.54
N ASP A 342 -3.03 -9.20 15.52
CA ASP A 342 -3.55 -8.96 14.17
C ASP A 342 -4.10 -10.24 13.55
N VAL A 343 -3.43 -11.37 13.79
CA VAL A 343 -3.89 -12.69 13.36
C VAL A 343 -5.18 -13.11 14.09
N LYS A 344 -5.29 -12.83 15.40
CA LYS A 344 -6.54 -13.06 16.14
C LYS A 344 -7.69 -12.23 15.60
N GLN A 345 -7.44 -10.95 15.37
CA GLN A 345 -8.45 -10.04 14.84
C GLN A 345 -8.91 -10.50 13.45
N PHE A 346 -7.96 -10.86 12.58
CA PHE A 346 -8.26 -11.45 11.28
C PHE A 346 -9.16 -12.68 11.41
N ALA A 347 -8.84 -13.62 12.32
CA ALA A 347 -9.64 -14.83 12.51
C ALA A 347 -11.09 -14.50 12.93
N ILE A 348 -11.29 -13.53 13.83
CA ILE A 348 -12.62 -13.09 14.27
C ILE A 348 -13.42 -12.48 13.11
N GLU A 349 -12.81 -11.61 12.33
CA GLU A 349 -13.45 -10.95 11.19
C GLU A 349 -13.84 -11.96 10.11
N ARG A 350 -12.93 -12.85 9.76
CA ARG A 350 -13.18 -13.89 8.73
C ARG A 350 -14.20 -14.94 9.19
N SER A 351 -14.25 -15.26 10.48
CA SER A 351 -15.29 -16.14 11.03
C SER A 351 -16.70 -15.55 10.85
N ARG A 352 -16.86 -14.23 11.00
CA ARG A 352 -18.14 -13.56 10.73
C ARG A 352 -18.53 -13.66 9.25
N VAL A 353 -17.55 -13.47 8.33
CA VAL A 353 -17.80 -13.61 6.88
C VAL A 353 -18.25 -15.03 6.54
N VAL A 354 -17.59 -16.04 7.10
CA VAL A 354 -17.96 -17.45 6.87
C VAL A 354 -19.36 -17.74 7.42
N ALA A 355 -19.68 -17.25 8.63
CA ALA A 355 -21.00 -17.43 9.23
C ALA A 355 -22.12 -16.80 8.37
N GLN A 356 -21.92 -15.58 7.90
CA GLN A 356 -22.87 -14.90 7.00
C GLN A 356 -23.06 -15.66 5.69
N PHE A 357 -21.97 -16.14 5.09
CA PHE A 357 -22.03 -16.95 3.88
C PHE A 357 -22.83 -18.23 4.08
N LEU A 358 -22.61 -18.97 5.16
CA LEU A 358 -23.35 -20.20 5.48
C LEU A 358 -24.83 -19.92 5.74
N GLN A 359 -25.15 -18.83 6.43
CA GLN A 359 -26.53 -18.39 6.65
C GLN A 359 -27.25 -18.08 5.34
N GLN A 360 -26.61 -17.37 4.42
CA GLN A 360 -27.16 -17.06 3.10
C GLN A 360 -27.40 -18.33 2.29
N GLN A 361 -26.47 -19.29 2.31
CA GLN A 361 -26.68 -20.60 1.64
C GLN A 361 -27.88 -21.34 2.22
N GLN A 362 -28.03 -21.39 3.54
CA GLN A 362 -29.20 -22.03 4.16
C GLN A 362 -30.51 -21.38 3.76
N GLN A 363 -30.57 -20.06 3.70
CA GLN A 363 -31.75 -19.31 3.26
C GLN A 363 -32.10 -19.60 1.80
N GLN A 364 -31.10 -19.66 0.91
CA GLN A 364 -31.31 -20.00 -0.50
C GLN A 364 -31.86 -21.42 -0.67
N LEU A 365 -31.33 -22.38 0.08
CA LEU A 365 -31.82 -23.77 0.05
C LEU A 365 -33.22 -23.90 0.61
N ALA A 366 -33.57 -23.19 1.69
CA ALA A 366 -34.92 -23.16 2.26
C ALA A 366 -35.91 -22.52 1.31
N GLY A 367 -35.54 -21.41 0.64
CA GLY A 367 -36.37 -20.76 -0.38
C GLY A 367 -36.65 -21.64 -1.60
N ALA A 368 -35.61 -22.37 -2.06
CA ALA A 368 -35.77 -23.30 -3.17
C ALA A 368 -36.66 -24.51 -2.81
N ALA A 369 -36.56 -25.01 -1.58
CA ALA A 369 -37.44 -26.10 -1.10
C ALA A 369 -38.87 -25.68 -0.94
N GLY A 370 -39.14 -24.41 -0.55
CA GLY A 370 -40.50 -23.85 -0.43
C GLY A 370 -41.19 -23.59 -1.77
N ALA A 371 -40.44 -23.30 -2.83
CA ALA A 371 -40.98 -23.06 -4.17
C ALA A 371 -41.39 -24.34 -4.92
N GLY A 372 -40.98 -25.53 -4.42
CA GLY A 372 -41.27 -26.83 -5.06
C GLY A 372 -42.52 -27.54 -4.60
N GLN A 373 -43.35 -26.96 -3.69
CA GLN A 373 -44.60 -27.61 -3.30
C GLN A 373 -45.72 -27.18 -4.27
N PRO A 374 -46.32 -28.11 -5.05
CA PRO A 374 -47.50 -27.81 -5.87
C PRO A 374 -48.67 -27.46 -4.93
N GLN A 375 -49.24 -26.28 -5.11
CA GLN A 375 -50.51 -25.95 -4.46
C GLN A 375 -51.52 -27.06 -4.81
N ARG A 376 -51.84 -27.92 -3.85
CA ARG A 376 -53.02 -28.77 -3.96
C ARG A 376 -54.25 -27.86 -3.98
N LYS A 377 -54.79 -27.66 -5.18
CA LYS A 377 -56.10 -27.06 -5.34
C LYS A 377 -57.15 -27.99 -4.67
N ALA A 378 -57.85 -27.45 -3.68
CA ALA A 378 -59.04 -28.05 -3.09
C ALA A 378 -60.22 -27.86 -4.02
#